data_5e5b057db5cd4027b1f368502c9f6821
#
_entry.id   5e5b057db5cd4027b1f368502c9f6821
#
_cell.length_a   1.000
_cell.length_b   1.000
_cell.length_c   1.000
_cell.angle_alpha   90.00
_cell.angle_beta   90.00
_cell.angle_gamma   90.00
#
_symmetry.space_group_name_H-M   'P 1'
#
loop_
_entity.id
_entity.type
_entity.pdbx_description
1 polymer ?
#
loop_
_entity_poly.entity_id
_entity_poly.type
_entity_poly.pdbx_seq_one_letter_code
_entity_poly.pdbx_strand_id
1 'polypeptide(L)'
;MKIDKIQNNNINFGFNYNTHRKIADTVIENEFPKLKKYIPIIRDAVQAPDFDELGIKSNTHFYYPFKSYIKPRSSFLDFDWEHNARAKFSEHIDLMMKYHENNSFIKMVEQAGRAKHFLDDMSVGFHVKNGNFLEKLREMKVHKAFEDFIHRHEDVFIANSAKSPIKFKDKTFDDIFMSVVNNSKDSEIPTFDHFSQWHFIAQNSINSAMDASRVFFKKVSDLLG
;
A
#
# COMPACT_ATOMS: atom_id res chain seq x y z
N MET A 1 9.30 -41.92 2.58
CA MET A 1 9.96 -40.67 2.92
C MET A 1 9.02 -39.54 2.46
N LYS A 2 8.23 -38.94 3.38
CA LYS A 2 7.34 -37.82 3.07
C LYS A 2 8.20 -36.58 2.99
N ILE A 3 8.23 -35.95 1.82
CA ILE A 3 8.80 -34.63 1.63
C ILE A 3 7.79 -33.65 2.23
N ASP A 4 8.07 -33.14 3.42
CA ASP A 4 7.31 -32.04 4.01
C ASP A 4 7.38 -30.87 3.06
N LYS A 5 6.20 -30.38 2.66
CA LYS A 5 6.05 -29.15 1.90
C LYS A 5 6.75 -28.04 2.68
N ILE A 6 7.84 -27.54 2.14
CA ILE A 6 8.42 -26.28 2.55
C ILE A 6 7.28 -25.25 2.42
N GLN A 7 6.74 -24.79 3.55
CA GLN A 7 5.90 -23.61 3.56
C GLN A 7 6.77 -22.47 3.04
N ASN A 8 6.47 -22.01 1.83
CA ASN A 8 6.98 -20.75 1.35
C ASN A 8 6.54 -19.70 2.36
N ASN A 9 7.48 -19.27 3.21
CA ASN A 9 7.32 -18.05 3.98
C ASN A 9 7.35 -16.91 2.94
N ASN A 10 6.19 -16.60 2.38
CA ASN A 10 6.02 -15.41 1.58
C ASN A 10 6.38 -14.24 2.49
N ILE A 11 7.46 -13.56 2.15
CA ILE A 11 7.84 -12.32 2.82
C ILE A 11 6.89 -11.28 2.22
N ASN A 12 5.80 -10.98 2.93
CA ASN A 12 4.94 -9.88 2.58
C ASN A 12 5.69 -8.59 2.85
N PHE A 13 5.62 -7.67 1.92
CA PHE A 13 6.21 -6.33 2.02
C PHE A 13 5.06 -5.32 1.95
N GLY A 14 4.65 -4.78 3.07
CA GLY A 14 3.55 -3.82 3.16
C GLY A 14 2.79 -3.98 4.46
N PHE A 15 1.63 -3.35 4.57
CA PHE A 15 0.69 -3.77 5.60
C PHE A 15 0.38 -5.26 5.40
N ASN A 16 0.20 -6.00 6.49
CA ASN A 16 -0.34 -7.35 6.40
C ASN A 16 -1.63 -7.33 5.55
N TYR A 17 -1.81 -8.29 4.66
CA TYR A 17 -2.95 -8.37 3.73
C TYR A 17 -4.32 -8.17 4.43
N ASN A 18 -4.46 -8.59 5.69
CA ASN A 18 -5.66 -8.34 6.48
C ASN A 18 -5.85 -6.86 6.81
N THR A 19 -4.77 -6.13 7.10
CA THR A 19 -4.83 -4.69 7.41
C THR A 19 -5.30 -3.89 6.19
N HIS A 20 -4.82 -4.19 4.97
CA HIS A 20 -5.32 -3.58 3.74
C HIS A 20 -6.83 -3.77 3.57
N ARG A 21 -7.31 -5.02 3.77
CA ARG A 21 -8.74 -5.34 3.71
C ARG A 21 -9.54 -4.54 4.72
N LYS A 22 -9.09 -4.51 5.96
CA LYS A 22 -9.81 -3.86 7.06
C LYS A 22 -9.92 -2.36 6.88
N ILE A 23 -8.87 -1.72 6.37
CA ILE A 23 -8.88 -0.30 6.00
C ILE A 23 -9.92 -0.06 4.90
N ALA A 24 -9.88 -0.85 3.82
CA ALA A 24 -10.81 -0.71 2.70
C ALA A 24 -12.27 -0.93 3.15
N ASP A 25 -12.54 -2.02 3.86
CA ASP A 25 -13.87 -2.36 4.38
C ASP A 25 -14.41 -1.23 5.26
N THR A 26 -13.63 -0.78 6.25
CA THR A 26 -14.05 0.26 7.19
C THR A 26 -14.42 1.56 6.47
N VAL A 27 -13.62 1.98 5.52
CA VAL A 27 -13.88 3.22 4.77
C VAL A 27 -15.11 3.09 3.88
N ILE A 28 -15.25 1.94 3.17
CA ILE A 28 -16.38 1.73 2.26
C ILE A 28 -17.69 1.58 3.05
N GLU A 29 -17.69 0.80 4.11
CA GLU A 29 -18.90 0.57 4.91
C GLU A 29 -19.44 1.85 5.53
N ASN A 30 -18.56 2.75 5.98
CA ASN A 30 -18.95 3.97 6.65
C ASN A 30 -19.31 5.12 5.70
N GLU A 31 -18.63 5.22 4.55
CA GLU A 31 -18.66 6.46 3.76
C GLU A 31 -19.16 6.29 2.31
N PHE A 32 -19.13 5.05 1.73
CA PHE A 32 -19.41 4.83 0.31
C PHE A 32 -20.49 3.79 0.01
N PRO A 33 -21.80 4.14 0.18
CA PRO A 33 -22.90 3.19 -0.01
C PRO A 33 -22.93 2.50 -1.37
N LYS A 34 -22.52 3.22 -2.44
CA LYS A 34 -22.47 2.67 -3.80
C LYS A 34 -21.44 1.55 -3.97
N LEU A 35 -20.36 1.58 -3.18
CA LEU A 35 -19.30 0.56 -3.21
C LEU A 35 -19.63 -0.66 -2.34
N LYS A 36 -20.57 -0.60 -1.42
CA LYS A 36 -20.86 -1.69 -0.48
C LYS A 36 -21.09 -3.04 -1.14
N LYS A 37 -21.83 -3.06 -2.25
CA LYS A 37 -22.11 -4.29 -3.01
C LYS A 37 -20.86 -4.92 -3.64
N TYR A 38 -19.78 -4.17 -3.76
CA TYR A 38 -18.51 -4.61 -4.33
C TYR A 38 -17.45 -4.94 -3.27
N ILE A 39 -17.74 -4.81 -1.98
CA ILE A 39 -16.80 -5.12 -0.88
C ILE A 39 -16.12 -6.48 -1.06
N PRO A 40 -16.82 -7.59 -1.38
CA PRO A 40 -16.14 -8.88 -1.55
C PRO A 40 -15.05 -8.84 -2.62
N ILE A 41 -15.31 -8.18 -3.76
CA ILE A 41 -14.36 -8.07 -4.87
C ILE A 41 -13.18 -7.17 -4.49
N ILE A 42 -13.46 -6.00 -3.90
CA ILE A 42 -12.43 -5.06 -3.46
C ILE A 42 -11.55 -5.71 -2.39
N ARG A 43 -12.15 -6.44 -1.44
CA ARG A 43 -11.45 -7.17 -0.37
C ARG A 43 -10.45 -8.18 -0.91
N ASP A 44 -10.81 -8.94 -1.92
CA ASP A 44 -9.91 -9.90 -2.55
C ASP A 44 -8.83 -9.17 -3.37
N ALA A 45 -9.21 -8.10 -4.06
CA ALA A 45 -8.30 -7.33 -4.91
C ALA A 45 -7.24 -6.54 -4.14
N VAL A 46 -7.57 -5.99 -2.96
CA VAL A 46 -6.59 -5.22 -2.15
C VAL A 46 -5.52 -6.10 -1.51
N GLN A 47 -5.68 -7.40 -1.47
CA GLN A 47 -4.66 -8.33 -0.96
C GLN A 47 -3.91 -9.03 -2.09
N ALA A 48 -4.47 -9.08 -3.30
CA ALA A 48 -3.92 -9.87 -4.41
C ALA A 48 -2.47 -9.51 -4.77
N PRO A 49 -2.02 -8.24 -4.79
CA PRO A 49 -0.65 -7.89 -5.12
C PRO A 49 0.42 -8.54 -4.23
N ASP A 50 0.12 -8.81 -2.95
CA ASP A 50 1.01 -9.54 -2.05
C ASP A 50 1.31 -10.98 -2.50
N PHE A 51 0.50 -11.54 -3.38
CA PHE A 51 0.59 -12.92 -3.82
C PHE A 51 1.00 -13.06 -5.29
N ASP A 52 0.54 -12.16 -6.15
CA ASP A 52 0.69 -12.30 -7.60
C ASP A 52 1.51 -11.17 -8.27
N GLU A 53 1.83 -10.09 -7.55
CA GLU A 53 2.57 -8.95 -8.09
C GLU A 53 3.88 -8.64 -7.35
N LEU A 54 4.50 -9.63 -6.75
CA LEU A 54 5.74 -9.45 -5.97
C LEU A 54 6.95 -8.99 -6.81
N GLY A 55 6.93 -9.24 -8.12
CA GLY A 55 8.07 -8.94 -9.00
C GLY A 55 9.36 -9.68 -8.63
N ILE A 56 10.39 -9.52 -9.45
CA ILE A 56 11.70 -10.15 -9.23
C ILE A 56 12.44 -9.47 -8.09
N LYS A 57 12.18 -9.40 -6.93
CA LYS A 57 12.84 -8.77 -5.77
C LYS A 57 11.88 -7.94 -4.94
N SER A 58 10.57 -8.18 -5.08
CA SER A 58 9.51 -7.44 -4.37
C SER A 58 9.57 -5.91 -4.55
N ASN A 59 10.09 -5.45 -5.71
CA ASN A 59 10.27 -4.03 -5.99
C ASN A 59 8.96 -3.30 -6.22
N THR A 60 7.92 -4.04 -6.59
CA THR A 60 6.61 -3.49 -6.92
C THR A 60 5.94 -2.79 -5.75
N HIS A 61 6.32 -3.12 -4.51
CA HIS A 61 5.78 -2.53 -3.29
C HIS A 61 6.59 -1.33 -2.76
N PHE A 62 7.65 -0.90 -3.46
CA PHE A 62 8.51 0.19 -3.02
C PHE A 62 8.56 1.32 -4.02
N TYR A 63 8.65 2.55 -3.53
CA TYR A 63 8.87 3.73 -4.34
C TYR A 63 9.84 4.69 -3.68
N TYR A 64 10.93 5.04 -4.40
CA TYR A 64 12.00 5.89 -3.91
C TYR A 64 12.08 7.18 -4.74
N PRO A 65 11.33 8.23 -4.38
CA PRO A 65 11.18 9.42 -5.21
C PRO A 65 12.46 10.26 -5.36
N PHE A 66 13.48 10.01 -4.53
CA PHE A 66 14.63 10.93 -4.39
C PHE A 66 15.96 10.36 -4.87
N LYS A 67 15.99 9.16 -5.42
CA LYS A 67 17.21 8.72 -6.11
C LYS A 67 17.33 9.44 -7.45
N SER A 68 18.31 10.37 -7.53
CA SER A 68 18.82 10.88 -8.80
C SER A 68 19.09 9.70 -9.72
N TYR A 69 18.73 9.87 -11.01
CA TYR A 69 18.92 8.91 -12.09
C TYR A 69 20.41 8.62 -12.39
N ILE A 70 21.16 8.17 -11.43
CA ILE A 70 22.42 7.52 -11.69
C ILE A 70 22.02 6.10 -12.08
N LYS A 71 21.97 5.84 -13.41
CA LYS A 71 21.87 4.46 -13.92
C LYS A 71 22.94 3.67 -13.18
N PRO A 72 22.58 2.73 -12.28
CA PRO A 72 23.57 1.85 -11.71
C PRO A 72 24.17 1.06 -12.89
N ARG A 73 25.47 0.99 -12.96
CA ARG A 73 26.13 0.04 -13.85
C ARG A 73 25.63 -1.34 -13.45
N SER A 74 25.19 -2.11 -14.44
CA SER A 74 24.65 -3.46 -14.34
C SER A 74 25.26 -4.26 -13.19
N SER A 75 24.60 -4.34 -12.06
CA SER A 75 24.90 -5.28 -11.00
C SER A 75 23.69 -6.17 -10.78
N PHE A 76 23.94 -7.42 -10.42
CA PHE A 76 22.93 -8.41 -10.06
C PHE A 76 21.95 -7.93 -8.95
N LEU A 77 22.23 -6.77 -8.37
CA LEU A 77 21.49 -6.13 -7.27
C LEU A 77 20.65 -4.93 -7.74
N ASP A 78 20.54 -4.66 -9.04
CA ASP A 78 19.76 -3.54 -9.55
C ASP A 78 18.27 -3.79 -9.32
N PHE A 79 17.67 -2.86 -8.58
CA PHE A 79 16.23 -2.76 -8.49
C PHE A 79 15.69 -2.34 -9.86
N ASP A 80 14.66 -3.01 -10.32
CA ASP A 80 13.92 -2.63 -11.51
C ASP A 80 13.08 -1.39 -11.21
N TRP A 81 13.61 -0.22 -11.56
CA TRP A 81 12.98 1.08 -11.31
C TRP A 81 11.75 1.31 -12.19
N GLU A 82 11.62 0.55 -13.28
CA GLU A 82 10.50 0.66 -14.21
C GLU A 82 9.24 -0.04 -13.66
N HIS A 83 9.40 -0.97 -12.71
CA HIS A 83 8.30 -1.75 -12.13
C HIS A 83 8.16 -1.50 -10.61
N ASN A 84 8.20 -0.25 -10.19
CA ASN A 84 8.00 0.14 -8.80
C ASN A 84 6.50 0.31 -8.44
N ALA A 85 6.21 0.59 -7.16
CA ALA A 85 4.84 0.75 -6.67
C ALA A 85 4.03 1.83 -7.43
N ARG A 86 4.66 2.94 -7.84
CA ARG A 86 3.98 3.98 -8.63
C ARG A 86 3.61 3.49 -10.02
N ALA A 87 4.50 2.75 -10.68
CA ALA A 87 4.23 2.16 -11.99
C ALA A 87 3.06 1.17 -11.91
N LYS A 88 3.06 0.30 -10.88
CA LYS A 88 1.97 -0.64 -10.64
C LYS A 88 0.65 0.05 -10.29
N PHE A 89 0.70 1.04 -9.42
CA PHE A 89 -0.46 1.88 -9.13
C PHE A 89 -1.06 2.49 -10.40
N SER A 90 -0.23 3.11 -11.25
CA SER A 90 -0.66 3.73 -12.50
C SER A 90 -1.24 2.71 -13.48
N GLU A 91 -0.60 1.55 -13.62
CA GLU A 91 -1.10 0.44 -14.46
C GLU A 91 -2.53 0.05 -14.07
N HIS A 92 -2.79 -0.13 -12.77
CA HIS A 92 -4.13 -0.47 -12.29
C HIS A 92 -5.14 0.66 -12.44
N ILE A 93 -4.71 1.93 -12.29
CA ILE A 93 -5.57 3.08 -12.57
C ILE A 93 -5.97 3.12 -14.05
N ASP A 94 -5.03 2.91 -14.97
CA ASP A 94 -5.32 2.90 -16.41
C ASP A 94 -6.28 1.76 -16.78
N LEU A 95 -6.07 0.57 -16.22
CA LEU A 95 -6.98 -0.56 -16.40
C LEU A 95 -8.36 -0.28 -15.81
N MET A 96 -8.44 0.33 -14.63
CA MET A 96 -9.67 0.73 -13.98
C MET A 96 -10.47 1.70 -14.88
N MET A 97 -9.83 2.73 -15.42
CA MET A 97 -10.47 3.70 -16.31
C MET A 97 -10.95 3.05 -17.60
N LYS A 98 -10.14 2.18 -18.20
CA LYS A 98 -10.53 1.40 -19.38
C LYS A 98 -11.76 0.52 -19.12
N TYR A 99 -11.85 -0.12 -17.96
CA TYR A 99 -13.02 -0.94 -17.60
C TYR A 99 -14.25 -0.07 -17.30
N HIS A 100 -14.05 1.12 -16.73
CA HIS A 100 -15.13 2.11 -16.56
C HIS A 100 -15.73 2.51 -17.92
N GLU A 101 -14.91 2.91 -18.89
CA GLU A 101 -15.32 3.28 -20.25
C GLU A 101 -16.12 2.17 -20.95
N ASN A 102 -15.79 0.91 -20.66
CA ASN A 102 -16.47 -0.26 -21.19
C ASN A 102 -17.67 -0.74 -20.32
N ASN A 103 -18.09 0.03 -19.32
CA ASN A 103 -19.15 -0.32 -18.37
C ASN A 103 -18.92 -1.66 -17.64
N SER A 104 -17.68 -2.09 -17.51
CA SER A 104 -17.28 -3.35 -16.85
C SER A 104 -17.00 -3.10 -15.36
N PHE A 105 -18.00 -2.69 -14.60
CA PHE A 105 -17.86 -2.21 -13.22
C PHE A 105 -17.23 -3.21 -12.25
N ILE A 106 -17.46 -4.51 -12.42
CA ILE A 106 -16.83 -5.56 -11.60
C ILE A 106 -15.29 -5.51 -11.77
N LYS A 107 -14.82 -5.49 -13.03
CA LYS A 107 -13.37 -5.41 -13.33
C LYS A 107 -12.80 -4.04 -12.94
N MET A 108 -13.57 -2.98 -13.07
CA MET A 108 -13.19 -1.63 -12.64
C MET A 108 -12.88 -1.62 -11.13
N VAL A 109 -13.77 -2.13 -10.30
CA VAL A 109 -13.56 -2.13 -8.84
C VAL A 109 -12.49 -3.13 -8.39
N GLU A 110 -12.27 -4.22 -9.13
CA GLU A 110 -11.13 -5.12 -8.94
C GLU A 110 -9.81 -4.37 -9.13
N GLN A 111 -9.65 -3.64 -10.23
CA GLN A 111 -8.44 -2.85 -10.48
C GLN A 111 -8.29 -1.70 -9.47
N ALA A 112 -9.39 -1.09 -9.04
CA ALA A 112 -9.37 -0.12 -7.95
C ALA A 112 -8.83 -0.73 -6.65
N GLY A 113 -9.22 -1.95 -6.30
CA GLY A 113 -8.67 -2.66 -5.13
C GLY A 113 -7.17 -2.88 -5.24
N ARG A 114 -6.68 -3.35 -6.39
CA ARG A 114 -5.24 -3.54 -6.63
C ARG A 114 -4.45 -2.23 -6.54
N ALA A 115 -4.93 -1.16 -7.18
CA ALA A 115 -4.31 0.16 -7.06
C ALA A 115 -4.26 0.63 -5.60
N LYS A 116 -5.34 0.41 -4.85
CA LYS A 116 -5.45 0.79 -3.46
C LYS A 116 -4.40 0.11 -2.56
N HIS A 117 -4.04 -1.13 -2.83
CA HIS A 117 -2.97 -1.83 -2.14
C HIS A 117 -1.65 -1.04 -2.20
N PHE A 118 -1.18 -0.68 -3.40
CA PHE A 118 0.05 0.09 -3.56
C PHE A 118 -0.02 1.48 -2.94
N LEU A 119 -1.21 2.07 -2.89
CA LEU A 119 -1.42 3.35 -2.20
C LEU A 119 -1.26 3.21 -0.68
N ASP A 120 -1.73 2.11 -0.10
CA ASP A 120 -1.57 1.84 1.33
C ASP A 120 -0.11 1.60 1.72
N ASP A 121 0.63 0.84 0.92
CA ASP A 121 2.05 0.60 1.13
C ASP A 121 2.82 1.91 1.30
N MET A 122 2.48 2.93 0.50
CA MET A 122 3.12 4.24 0.58
C MET A 122 2.84 4.97 1.91
N SER A 123 1.89 4.51 2.71
CA SER A 123 1.64 5.07 4.04
C SER A 123 2.64 4.60 5.10
N VAL A 124 3.46 3.61 4.78
CA VAL A 124 4.49 3.05 5.65
C VAL A 124 5.87 3.53 5.22
N GLY A 125 6.59 4.21 6.11
CA GLY A 125 7.88 4.84 5.80
C GLY A 125 8.93 3.91 5.17
N PHE A 126 8.91 2.62 5.49
CA PHE A 126 9.81 1.62 4.90
C PHE A 126 9.70 1.53 3.36
N HIS A 127 8.52 1.79 2.79
CA HIS A 127 8.26 1.67 1.36
C HIS A 127 8.70 2.90 0.56
N VAL A 128 8.93 4.03 1.23
CA VAL A 128 9.26 5.31 0.59
C VAL A 128 10.65 5.85 0.93
N LYS A 129 11.32 5.30 1.94
CA LYS A 129 12.67 5.72 2.32
C LYS A 129 13.76 5.05 1.49
N ASN A 130 14.72 5.85 1.08
CA ASN A 130 15.94 5.37 0.45
C ASN A 130 16.88 4.75 1.50
N GLY A 131 17.34 3.54 1.24
CA GLY A 131 18.41 2.89 1.97
C GLY A 131 19.35 2.16 1.01
N ASN A 132 20.59 1.91 1.41
CA ASN A 132 21.44 1.00 0.67
C ASN A 132 20.99 -0.46 0.95
N PHE A 133 21.48 -1.40 0.14
CA PHE A 133 21.07 -2.81 0.24
C PHE A 133 21.30 -3.43 1.64
N LEU A 134 22.40 -3.07 2.31
CA LEU A 134 22.71 -3.59 3.64
C LEU A 134 21.77 -3.01 4.71
N GLU A 135 21.45 -1.73 4.60
CA GLU A 135 20.44 -1.09 5.45
C GLU A 135 19.09 -1.79 5.28
N LYS A 136 18.65 -2.03 4.04
CA LYS A 136 17.41 -2.75 3.77
C LYS A 136 17.36 -4.17 4.32
N LEU A 137 18.47 -4.93 4.23
CA LEU A 137 18.54 -6.27 4.83
C LEU A 137 18.38 -6.23 6.36
N ARG A 138 18.95 -5.20 7.02
CA ARG A 138 18.76 -4.99 8.46
C ARG A 138 17.32 -4.55 8.78
N GLU A 139 16.77 -3.66 7.97
CA GLU A 139 15.42 -3.14 8.11
C GLU A 139 14.35 -4.21 7.88
N MET A 140 14.59 -5.22 7.03
CA MET A 140 13.60 -6.26 6.72
C MET A 140 13.04 -6.97 7.97
N LYS A 141 13.89 -7.26 8.97
CA LYS A 141 13.42 -7.91 10.21
C LYS A 141 12.55 -6.98 11.05
N VAL A 142 12.95 -5.71 11.14
CA VAL A 142 12.18 -4.68 11.85
C VAL A 142 10.88 -4.40 11.09
N HIS A 143 10.95 -4.30 9.79
CA HIS A 143 9.82 -4.08 8.90
C HIS A 143 8.73 -5.15 9.13
N LYS A 144 9.09 -6.43 8.98
CA LYS A 144 8.15 -7.52 9.25
C LYS A 144 7.59 -7.49 10.68
N ALA A 145 8.43 -7.26 11.68
CA ALA A 145 7.98 -7.20 13.07
C ALA A 145 7.03 -6.02 13.31
N PHE A 146 7.24 -4.90 12.62
CA PHE A 146 6.39 -3.72 12.69
C PHE A 146 5.03 -3.96 12.01
N GLU A 147 5.00 -4.62 10.87
CA GLU A 147 3.75 -5.02 10.21
C GLU A 147 2.94 -6.00 11.06
N ASP A 148 3.60 -7.00 11.65
CA ASP A 148 2.97 -7.92 12.57
C ASP A 148 2.46 -7.20 13.84
N PHE A 149 3.14 -6.13 14.27
CA PHE A 149 2.69 -5.27 15.36
C PHE A 149 1.44 -4.48 14.98
N ILE A 150 1.42 -3.84 13.80
CA ILE A 150 0.24 -3.14 13.28
C ILE A 150 -0.94 -4.10 13.20
N HIS A 151 -0.75 -5.26 12.58
CA HIS A 151 -1.81 -6.25 12.40
C HIS A 151 -2.44 -6.71 13.74
N ARG A 152 -1.63 -6.92 14.76
CA ARG A 152 -2.15 -7.31 16.09
C ARG A 152 -2.95 -6.21 16.80
N HIS A 153 -2.78 -4.95 16.39
CA HIS A 153 -3.42 -3.79 17.02
C HIS A 153 -4.31 -3.01 16.04
N GLU A 154 -4.54 -3.53 14.83
CA GLU A 154 -5.21 -2.82 13.75
C GLU A 154 -6.61 -2.32 14.13
N ASP A 155 -7.37 -3.08 14.92
CA ASP A 155 -8.69 -2.66 15.41
C ASP A 155 -8.60 -1.34 16.20
N VAL A 156 -7.61 -1.24 17.08
CA VAL A 156 -7.40 -0.06 17.92
C VAL A 156 -6.95 1.11 17.07
N PHE A 157 -6.00 0.90 16.15
CA PHE A 157 -5.49 1.96 15.28
C PHE A 157 -6.55 2.48 14.32
N ILE A 158 -7.38 1.60 13.74
CA ILE A 158 -8.47 1.98 12.85
C ILE A 158 -9.57 2.71 13.61
N ALA A 159 -9.98 2.22 14.78
CA ALA A 159 -10.97 2.88 15.62
C ALA A 159 -10.53 4.28 16.08
N ASN A 160 -9.24 4.46 16.34
CA ASN A 160 -8.64 5.73 16.74
C ASN A 160 -8.17 6.58 15.56
N SER A 161 -8.45 6.17 14.31
CA SER A 161 -7.99 6.93 13.15
C SER A 161 -8.64 8.30 13.10
N ALA A 162 -7.83 9.32 13.37
CA ALA A 162 -8.24 10.72 13.20
C ALA A 162 -8.26 11.07 11.71
N LYS A 163 -9.18 11.94 11.31
CA LYS A 163 -9.10 12.56 9.97
C LYS A 163 -7.85 13.43 9.94
N SER A 164 -6.91 13.06 9.09
CA SER A 164 -5.65 13.79 8.92
C SER A 164 -5.88 15.15 8.26
N PRO A 165 -5.02 16.13 8.51
CA PRO A 165 -5.03 17.40 7.78
C PRO A 165 -4.55 17.29 6.34
N ILE A 166 -4.26 16.10 5.81
CA ILE A 166 -3.82 15.94 4.41
C ILE A 166 -4.94 16.45 3.49
N LYS A 167 -4.68 17.58 2.86
CA LYS A 167 -5.64 18.21 1.94
C LYS A 167 -5.45 17.62 0.55
N PHE A 168 -6.28 16.66 0.21
CA PHE A 168 -6.35 16.05 -1.12
C PHE A 168 -7.35 16.77 -2.03
N LYS A 169 -7.37 18.09 -2.08
CA LYS A 169 -8.38 18.83 -2.90
C LYS A 169 -8.16 18.55 -4.40
N ASP A 170 -9.24 18.17 -5.07
CA ASP A 170 -9.42 18.07 -6.53
C ASP A 170 -8.24 17.46 -7.31
N LYS A 171 -7.63 16.41 -6.76
CA LYS A 171 -6.41 15.84 -7.27
C LYS A 171 -6.68 14.63 -8.15
N THR A 172 -5.76 14.37 -9.09
CA THR A 172 -5.69 13.13 -9.86
C THR A 172 -5.38 11.94 -8.94
N PHE A 173 -5.50 10.72 -9.44
CA PHE A 173 -5.05 9.54 -8.69
C PHE A 173 -3.54 9.58 -8.40
N ASP A 174 -2.74 10.06 -9.36
CA ASP A 174 -1.29 10.21 -9.16
C ASP A 174 -0.96 11.25 -8.08
N ASP A 175 -1.70 12.36 -8.01
CA ASP A 175 -1.53 13.36 -6.94
C ASP A 175 -1.85 12.78 -5.55
N ILE A 176 -2.85 11.89 -5.46
CA ILE A 176 -3.16 11.19 -4.21
C ILE A 176 -1.96 10.32 -3.81
N PHE A 177 -1.46 9.49 -4.74
CA PHE A 177 -0.30 8.65 -4.51
C PHE A 177 0.92 9.47 -4.04
N MET A 178 1.28 10.52 -4.77
CA MET A 178 2.40 11.38 -4.42
C MET A 178 2.21 12.15 -3.13
N SER A 179 0.97 12.47 -2.75
CA SER A 179 0.67 13.09 -1.46
C SER A 179 0.95 12.15 -0.29
N VAL A 180 0.59 10.87 -0.43
CA VAL A 180 0.90 9.84 0.58
C VAL A 180 2.40 9.65 0.67
N VAL A 181 3.10 9.48 -0.44
CA VAL A 181 4.57 9.38 -0.50
C VAL A 181 5.24 10.55 0.21
N ASN A 182 4.82 11.78 -0.10
CA ASN A 182 5.41 12.97 0.50
C ASN A 182 5.15 13.09 1.99
N ASN A 183 4.01 12.59 2.47
CA ASN A 183 3.68 12.56 3.89
C ASN A 183 4.52 11.50 4.63
N SER A 184 4.80 10.37 4.00
CA SER A 184 5.47 9.22 4.63
C SER A 184 6.99 9.25 4.53
N LYS A 185 7.56 10.02 3.56
CA LYS A 185 9.01 10.11 3.36
C LYS A 185 9.77 10.64 4.58
N ASP A 186 9.14 11.55 5.32
CA ASP A 186 9.70 12.20 6.50
C ASP A 186 9.30 11.48 7.80
N SER A 187 8.49 10.41 7.69
CA SER A 187 8.10 9.60 8.85
C SER A 187 9.31 8.87 9.44
N GLU A 188 9.33 8.72 10.74
CA GLU A 188 10.34 7.89 11.41
C GLU A 188 10.20 6.43 10.96
N ILE A 189 11.34 5.76 10.76
CA ILE A 189 11.36 4.32 10.55
C ILE A 189 11.45 3.65 11.93
N PRO A 190 10.55 2.69 12.24
CA PRO A 190 10.64 1.95 13.48
C PRO A 190 11.97 1.20 13.58
N THR A 191 12.53 1.19 14.77
CA THR A 191 13.72 0.36 15.10
C THR A 191 13.44 -0.42 16.38
N PHE A 192 14.15 -1.52 16.61
CA PHE A 192 13.97 -2.29 17.85
C PHE A 192 14.38 -1.49 19.10
N ASP A 193 15.34 -0.57 18.97
CA ASP A 193 15.81 0.26 20.07
C ASP A 193 14.78 1.29 20.51
N HIS A 194 13.82 1.64 19.62
CA HIS A 194 12.77 2.62 19.87
C HIS A 194 11.37 2.01 19.83
N PHE A 195 11.19 0.84 20.42
CA PHE A 195 9.89 0.13 20.42
C PHE A 195 8.76 0.96 21.04
N SER A 196 9.05 1.85 21.97
CA SER A 196 8.05 2.76 22.57
C SER A 196 7.42 3.71 21.55
N GLN A 197 8.06 3.98 20.43
CA GLN A 197 7.55 4.85 19.37
C GLN A 197 6.66 4.10 18.37
N TRP A 198 6.66 2.77 18.38
CA TRP A 198 5.93 1.97 17.39
C TRP A 198 4.44 2.27 17.35
N HIS A 199 3.81 2.49 18.51
CA HIS A 199 2.38 2.88 18.55
C HIS A 199 2.12 4.19 17.81
N PHE A 200 2.95 5.19 18.03
CA PHE A 200 2.80 6.50 17.38
C PHE A 200 3.03 6.39 15.86
N ILE A 201 4.08 5.71 15.43
CA ILE A 201 4.41 5.52 14.01
C ILE A 201 3.30 4.71 13.32
N ALA A 202 2.84 3.63 13.95
CA ALA A 202 1.75 2.80 13.42
C ALA A 202 0.43 3.58 13.29
N GLN A 203 0.06 4.37 14.31
CA GLN A 203 -1.14 5.19 14.24
C GLN A 203 -1.07 6.22 13.11
N ASN A 204 0.08 6.85 12.90
CA ASN A 204 0.27 7.80 11.80
C ASN A 204 0.19 7.11 10.43
N SER A 205 0.76 5.92 10.28
CA SER A 205 0.65 5.13 9.04
C SER A 205 -0.80 4.74 8.74
N ILE A 206 -1.54 4.26 9.74
CA ILE A 206 -2.97 3.93 9.58
C ILE A 206 -3.81 5.18 9.29
N ASN A 207 -3.56 6.30 9.97
CA ASN A 207 -4.26 7.56 9.67
C ASN A 207 -4.06 7.98 8.22
N SER A 208 -2.82 7.92 7.73
CA SER A 208 -2.48 8.26 6.34
C SER A 208 -3.18 7.32 5.35
N ALA A 209 -3.16 6.02 5.59
CA ALA A 209 -3.83 5.02 4.75
C ALA A 209 -5.35 5.20 4.73
N MET A 210 -5.97 5.46 5.88
CA MET A 210 -7.42 5.71 5.99
C MET A 210 -7.84 6.95 5.21
N ASP A 211 -7.11 8.05 5.33
CA ASP A 211 -7.41 9.29 4.62
C ASP A 211 -7.21 9.17 3.11
N ALA A 212 -6.11 8.53 2.69
CA ALA A 212 -5.88 8.21 1.27
C ALA A 212 -7.02 7.36 0.72
N SER A 213 -7.49 6.37 1.51
CA SER A 213 -8.62 5.51 1.15
C SER A 213 -9.90 6.30 0.93
N ARG A 214 -10.21 7.26 1.81
CA ARG A 214 -11.42 8.10 1.68
C ARG A 214 -11.42 8.87 0.37
N VAL A 215 -10.30 9.51 0.05
CA VAL A 215 -10.19 10.30 -1.18
C VAL A 215 -10.19 9.40 -2.42
N PHE A 216 -9.50 8.27 -2.35
CA PHE A 216 -9.44 7.29 -3.43
C PHE A 216 -10.81 6.70 -3.72
N PHE A 217 -11.48 6.13 -2.72
CA PHE A 217 -12.79 5.52 -2.90
C PHE A 217 -13.90 6.52 -3.21
N LYS A 218 -13.77 7.79 -2.80
CA LYS A 218 -14.66 8.84 -3.28
C LYS A 218 -14.61 8.94 -4.81
N LYS A 219 -13.39 9.04 -5.39
CA LYS A 219 -13.22 9.11 -6.84
C LYS A 219 -13.76 7.84 -7.55
N VAL A 220 -13.47 6.66 -7.00
CA VAL A 220 -14.01 5.40 -7.54
C VAL A 220 -15.53 5.35 -7.46
N SER A 221 -16.12 5.81 -6.36
CA SER A 221 -17.57 5.90 -6.17
C SER A 221 -18.22 6.89 -7.14
N ASP A 222 -17.56 8.00 -7.45
CA ASP A 222 -18.04 9.00 -8.42
C ASP A 222 -18.08 8.41 -9.85
N LEU A 223 -17.19 7.47 -10.21
CA LEU A 223 -17.21 6.75 -11.48
C LEU A 223 -18.40 5.78 -11.63
N LEU A 224 -19.05 5.42 -10.56
CA LEU A 224 -20.22 4.52 -10.60
C LEU A 224 -21.56 5.25 -10.85
N GLY A 225 -21.55 6.56 -11.04
CA GLY A 225 -22.74 7.37 -11.30
C GLY A 225 -23.46 7.78 -10.03
#